data_5329d10792719245b7631a9989ddec3a
#
_entry.id   5329d10792719245b7631a9989ddec3a
#
_cell.length_a   1.000
_cell.length_b   1.000
_cell.length_c   1.000
_cell.angle_alpha   90.00
_cell.angle_beta   90.00
_cell.angle_gamma   90.00
#
_symmetry.space_group_name_H-M   'P 1'
#
loop_
_entity.id
_entity.type
_entity.pdbx_description
1 polymer ?
#
loop_
_entity_poly.entity_id
_entity_poly.type
_entity_poly.pdbx_seq_one_letter_code
_entity_poly.pdbx_strand_id
1 'polypeptide(L)'
;MSVGALILKALRVRAVLVPLRRPVIAGIGRFDQWPLVLVDLETTNGIIGRSYVAPYRAAAVPSIVAELRDLAEIFEGKIVTP
;
A
#
# COMPACT_ATOMS: atom_id res chain seq x y z
N MET A 1 -9.35 15.07 -25.31
CA MET A 1 -8.24 15.56 -24.50
C MET A 1 -7.31 14.40 -24.20
N SER A 2 -6.10 14.50 -24.62
CA SER A 2 -5.15 13.47 -24.25
C SER A 2 -4.80 13.64 -22.77
N VAL A 3 -4.95 12.58 -22.01
CA VAL A 3 -4.42 12.54 -20.68
C VAL A 3 -2.91 12.43 -20.85
N GLY A 4 -2.16 13.39 -20.34
CA GLY A 4 -0.71 13.31 -20.33
C GLY A 4 -0.26 12.05 -19.61
N ALA A 5 0.94 11.59 -19.92
CA ALA A 5 1.51 10.45 -19.24
C ALA A 5 1.59 10.72 -17.74
N LEU A 6 1.15 9.75 -16.93
CA LEU A 6 1.27 9.84 -15.49
C LEU A 6 2.65 9.30 -15.11
N ILE A 7 3.48 10.17 -14.58
CA ILE A 7 4.83 9.80 -14.16
C ILE A 7 4.84 9.70 -12.63
N LEU A 8 5.33 8.59 -12.12
CA LEU A 8 5.40 8.37 -10.68
C LEU A 8 6.44 9.32 -10.06
N LYS A 9 5.99 10.16 -9.14
CA LYS A 9 6.85 11.03 -8.35
C LYS A 9 7.26 10.35 -7.06
N ALA A 10 6.29 9.75 -6.35
CA ALA A 10 6.56 9.11 -5.08
C ALA A 10 5.53 8.03 -4.81
N LEU A 11 5.96 6.99 -4.14
CA LEU A 11 5.09 5.98 -3.56
C LEU A 11 5.42 5.92 -2.07
N ARG A 12 4.43 6.23 -1.24
CA ARG A 12 4.60 6.23 0.21
C ARG A 12 3.91 5.04 0.80
N VAL A 13 4.59 4.38 1.72
CA VAL A 13 4.10 3.15 2.35
C VAL A 13 4.13 3.34 3.86
N ARG A 14 3.03 3.00 4.51
CA ARG A 14 2.94 3.05 5.96
C ARG A 14 2.17 1.85 6.49
N ALA A 15 2.74 1.19 7.49
CA ALA A 15 2.09 0.09 8.18
C ALA A 15 1.35 0.61 9.40
N VAL A 16 0.11 0.14 9.61
CA VAL A 16 -0.70 0.48 10.77
C VAL A 16 -1.37 -0.77 11.31
N LEU A 17 -1.68 -0.77 12.60
CA LEU A 17 -2.52 -1.77 13.23
C LEU A 17 -3.84 -1.12 13.61
N VAL A 18 -4.93 -1.65 13.05
CA VAL A 18 -6.27 -1.12 13.32
C VAL A 18 -6.95 -2.03 14.34
N PRO A 19 -7.30 -1.51 15.53
CA PRO A 19 -8.05 -2.31 16.49
C PRO A 19 -9.46 -2.58 15.96
N LEU A 20 -9.91 -3.80 16.12
CA LEU A 20 -11.24 -4.21 15.69
C LEU A 20 -12.21 -4.11 16.86
N ARG A 21 -13.39 -3.54 16.61
CA ARG A 21 -14.46 -3.50 17.63
C ARG A 21 -14.95 -4.90 17.98
N ARG A 22 -14.95 -5.78 17.00
CA ARG A 22 -15.29 -7.20 17.18
C ARG A 22 -14.15 -8.02 16.60
N PRO A 23 -13.67 -9.02 17.33
CA PRO A 23 -12.64 -9.90 16.80
C PRO A 23 -13.14 -10.62 15.55
N VAL A 24 -12.22 -10.83 14.60
CA VAL A 24 -12.46 -11.67 13.44
C VAL A 24 -11.94 -13.06 13.78
N ILE A 25 -12.80 -14.07 13.65
CA ILE A 25 -12.42 -15.46 13.84
C ILE A 25 -12.39 -16.12 12.47
N ALA A 26 -11.23 -16.64 12.12
CA ALA A 26 -11.02 -17.33 10.85
C ALA A 26 -10.36 -18.68 11.11
N GLY A 27 -10.25 -19.53 10.08
CA GLY A 27 -9.65 -20.84 10.21
C GLY A 27 -8.20 -20.82 10.71
N ILE A 28 -7.50 -19.71 10.55
CA ILE A 28 -6.11 -19.55 11.00
C ILE A 28 -5.99 -18.89 12.37
N GLY A 29 -7.10 -18.49 13.01
CA GLY A 29 -7.07 -17.93 14.35
C GLY A 29 -8.04 -16.80 14.58
N ARG A 30 -7.87 -16.12 15.72
CA ARG A 30 -8.64 -14.96 16.14
C ARG A 30 -7.82 -13.70 15.92
N PHE A 31 -8.45 -12.66 15.37
CA PHE A 31 -7.80 -11.38 15.12
C PHE A 31 -8.52 -10.28 15.91
N ASP A 32 -7.80 -9.66 16.85
CA ASP A 32 -8.27 -8.48 17.59
C ASP A 32 -7.81 -7.19 16.95
N GLN A 33 -6.77 -7.25 16.12
CA GLN A 33 -6.21 -6.13 15.39
C GLN A 33 -6.01 -6.54 13.94
N TRP A 34 -6.16 -5.57 13.05
CA TRP A 34 -6.00 -5.81 11.63
C TRP A 34 -4.79 -5.04 11.12
N PRO A 35 -3.74 -5.72 10.66
CA PRO A 35 -2.60 -5.02 10.06
C PRO A 35 -2.99 -4.51 8.68
N LEU A 36 -2.67 -3.26 8.40
CA LEU A 36 -2.87 -2.65 7.09
C LEU A 36 -1.56 -2.03 6.63
N VAL A 37 -1.27 -2.17 5.35
CA VAL A 37 -0.21 -1.43 4.69
C VAL A 37 -0.89 -0.40 3.80
N LEU A 38 -0.75 0.88 4.17
CA LEU A 38 -1.32 1.99 3.42
C LEU A 38 -0.35 2.42 2.35
N VAL A 39 -0.86 2.63 1.16
CA VAL A 39 -0.06 3.01 -0.01
C VAL A 39 -0.63 4.27 -0.62
N ASP A 40 0.20 5.31 -0.71
CA ASP A 40 -0.12 6.54 -1.42
C ASP A 40 0.80 6.64 -2.62
N LEU A 41 0.22 6.81 -3.79
CA LEU A 41 0.95 7.01 -5.03
C LEU A 41 0.71 8.44 -5.50
N GLU A 42 1.79 9.18 -5.72
CA GLU A 42 1.72 10.55 -6.22
C GLU A 42 2.39 10.67 -7.57
N THR A 43 1.74 11.33 -8.51
CA THR A 43 2.32 11.62 -9.83
C THR A 43 2.90 13.02 -9.88
N THR A 44 3.73 13.28 -10.89
CA THR A 44 4.40 14.58 -11.05
C THR A 44 3.41 15.72 -11.29
N ASN A 45 2.21 15.44 -11.78
CA ASN A 45 1.17 16.44 -12.00
C ASN A 45 0.19 16.55 -10.82
N GLY A 46 0.52 15.98 -9.68
CA GLY A 46 -0.23 16.18 -8.44
C GLY A 46 -1.40 15.24 -8.22
N ILE A 47 -1.57 14.21 -9.03
CA ILE A 47 -2.61 13.22 -8.80
C ILE A 47 -2.16 12.26 -7.71
N ILE A 48 -3.03 12.02 -6.73
CA ILE A 48 -2.74 11.10 -5.62
C ILE A 48 -3.73 9.95 -5.67
N GLY A 49 -3.20 8.72 -5.76
CA GLY A 49 -3.97 7.51 -5.61
C GLY A 49 -3.69 6.89 -4.25
N ARG A 50 -4.73 6.33 -3.62
CA ARG A 50 -4.61 5.69 -2.31
C ARG A 50 -5.17 4.29 -2.35
N SER A 51 -4.48 3.38 -1.68
CA SER A 51 -4.88 2.00 -1.59
C SER A 51 -4.36 1.39 -0.30
N TYR A 52 -4.71 0.14 -0.05
CA TYR A 52 -4.16 -0.57 1.08
C TYR A 52 -4.04 -2.05 0.76
N VAL A 53 -3.14 -2.71 1.48
CA VAL A 53 -3.01 -4.16 1.50
C VAL A 53 -3.33 -4.61 2.93
N ALA A 54 -4.18 -5.61 3.06
CA ALA A 54 -4.57 -6.16 4.35
C ALA A 54 -4.03 -7.59 4.51
N PRO A 55 -2.76 -7.76 4.92
CA PRO A 55 -2.24 -9.08 5.21
C PRO A 55 -2.92 -9.62 6.46
N TYR A 56 -3.21 -10.91 6.49
CA TYR A 56 -3.84 -11.52 7.66
C TYR A 56 -2.94 -11.53 8.88
N ARG A 57 -1.64 -11.55 8.67
CA ARG A 57 -0.65 -11.72 9.74
C ARG A 57 0.29 -10.53 9.78
N ALA A 58 0.48 -9.98 10.97
CA ALA A 58 1.41 -8.88 11.17
C ALA A 58 2.84 -9.25 10.75
N ALA A 59 3.21 -10.52 10.85
CA ALA A 59 4.53 -11.00 10.44
C ALA A 59 4.80 -10.83 8.94
N ALA A 60 3.76 -10.72 8.11
CA ALA A 60 3.92 -10.50 6.67
C ALA A 60 4.18 -9.03 6.31
N VAL A 61 3.92 -8.09 7.23
CA VAL A 61 4.01 -6.66 6.95
C VAL A 61 5.42 -6.22 6.52
N PRO A 62 6.51 -6.63 7.19
CA PRO A 62 7.84 -6.17 6.77
C PRO A 62 8.19 -6.55 5.34
N SER A 63 7.84 -7.75 4.90
CA SER A 63 8.11 -8.19 3.52
C SER A 63 7.32 -7.38 2.50
N ILE A 64 6.06 -7.10 2.78
CA ILE A 64 5.20 -6.31 1.89
C ILE A 64 5.74 -4.88 1.79
N VAL A 65 6.10 -4.27 2.92
CA VAL A 65 6.66 -2.92 2.94
C VAL A 65 7.97 -2.85 2.16
N ALA A 66 8.85 -3.84 2.35
CA ALA A 66 10.12 -3.89 1.63
C ALA A 66 9.90 -4.00 0.12
N GLU A 67 9.01 -4.86 -0.32
CA GLU A 67 8.70 -5.00 -1.75
C GLU A 67 8.11 -3.72 -2.34
N LEU A 68 7.20 -3.08 -1.62
CA LEU A 68 6.59 -1.83 -2.11
C LEU A 68 7.62 -0.71 -2.21
N ARG A 69 8.58 -0.64 -1.28
CA ARG A 69 9.66 0.33 -1.34
C ARG A 69 10.59 0.06 -2.50
N ASP A 70 10.91 -1.20 -2.77
CA ASP A 70 11.71 -1.58 -3.93
C ASP A 70 11.01 -1.19 -5.24
N LEU A 71 9.72 -1.45 -5.33
CA LEU A 71 8.93 -1.04 -6.49
C LEU A 71 8.91 0.47 -6.66
N ALA A 72 8.84 1.22 -5.56
CA ALA A 72 8.89 2.67 -5.61
C ALA A 72 10.19 3.17 -6.24
N GLU A 73 11.33 2.58 -5.87
CA GLU A 73 12.62 2.93 -6.45
C GLU A 73 12.69 2.57 -7.94
N ILE A 74 12.15 1.42 -8.31
CA ILE A 74 12.18 0.95 -9.70
C ILE A 74 11.32 1.84 -10.60
N PHE A 75 10.16 2.28 -10.12
CA PHE A 75 9.19 2.99 -10.95
C PHE A 75 9.23 4.51 -10.81
N GLU A 76 9.99 5.04 -9.84
CA GLU A 76 10.14 6.49 -9.70
C GLU A 76 10.65 7.11 -10.99
N GLY A 77 9.98 8.16 -11.45
CA GLY A 77 10.32 8.83 -12.70
C GLY A 77 9.84 8.11 -13.96
N LYS A 78 9.16 6.96 -13.82
CA LYS A 78 8.65 6.22 -14.96
C LYS A 78 7.16 6.45 -15.16
N ILE A 79 6.70 6.18 -16.38
CA ILE A 79 5.29 6.30 -16.72
C ILE A 79 4.51 5.21 -16.01
N VAL A 80 3.44 5.62 -15.33
CA VAL A 80 2.49 4.71 -14.70
C VAL A 80 1.35 4.48 -15.68
N THR A 81 1.17 3.22 -16.08
CA THR A 81 0.05 2.82 -16.94
C THR A 81 -0.80 1.78 -16.22
N PRO A 82 -2.12 1.79 -16.44
CA PRO A 82 -2.98 0.76 -15.88
C PRO A 82 -2.67 -0.61 -16.44
#